data_b6547b9e681e563fcd6b3e14c7eb86e6
#
_entry.id   b6547b9e681e563fcd6b3e14c7eb86e6
#
_cell.length_a   1.000
_cell.length_b   1.000
_cell.length_c   1.000
_cell.angle_alpha   90.00
_cell.angle_beta   90.00
_cell.angle_gamma   90.00
#
_symmetry.space_group_name_H-M   'P 1'
#
loop_
_entity.id
_entity.type
_entity.pdbx_description
1 polymer ?
#
loop_
_entity_poly.entity_id
_entity_poly.type
_entity_poly.pdbx_seq_one_letter_code
_entity_poly.pdbx_strand_id
1 'polypeptide(L)'
;MQIVNTITENSGIEVLCLLDQDLERVERCEKALNQKLMEFSERTGQFYRGDLHRGESIESEASIVIIGDVRHGARVAAKGNIIVLGELRGSVHAGVSGNREAVVAAMEMVPLQIRIADISCHYGDKGKKLGKGPMIASVEHCSXXXXWKYLRI
;
A
#
# COMPACT_ATOMS: atom_id res chain seq x y z
N MET A 1 8.83 -23.26 -1.80
CA MET A 1 8.71 -22.29 -2.86
C MET A 1 7.53 -21.35 -2.64
N GLN A 2 7.72 -20.12 -2.85
CA GLN A 2 6.68 -19.14 -2.61
C GLN A 2 5.94 -18.83 -3.90
N ILE A 3 4.63 -18.78 -3.81
CA ILE A 3 3.80 -18.43 -4.94
C ILE A 3 3.19 -17.06 -4.65
N VAL A 4 3.58 -16.11 -5.45
CA VAL A 4 3.13 -14.74 -5.28
C VAL A 4 2.47 -14.30 -6.59
N ASN A 5 1.24 -13.82 -6.48
CA ASN A 5 0.57 -13.23 -7.62
C ASN A 5 0.89 -11.75 -7.68
N THR A 6 1.32 -11.33 -8.84
CA THR A 6 1.67 -9.92 -9.05
C THR A 6 0.71 -9.34 -10.05
N ILE A 7 0.09 -8.23 -9.70
CA ILE A 7 -0.78 -7.49 -10.59
C ILE A 7 -0.02 -6.25 -11.03
N THR A 8 0.24 -6.16 -12.32
CA THR A 8 1.01 -5.06 -12.87
C THR A 8 0.13 -4.26 -13.80
N GLU A 9 0.07 -2.97 -13.55
CA GLU A 9 -0.65 -2.05 -14.42
C GLU A 9 0.35 -1.31 -15.29
N ASN A 10 -0.18 -0.62 -16.29
CA ASN A 10 0.69 0.12 -17.19
C ASN A 10 1.33 1.34 -16.53
N SER A 11 0.90 1.65 -15.33
CA SER A 11 1.42 2.81 -14.62
C SER A 11 2.79 2.56 -13.99
N GLY A 12 3.25 1.33 -13.94
CA GLY A 12 4.51 1.02 -13.29
C GLY A 12 4.38 0.72 -11.81
N ILE A 13 3.18 0.57 -11.32
CA ILE A 13 2.95 0.18 -9.92
C ILE A 13 2.67 -1.30 -9.87
N GLU A 14 3.43 -2.00 -9.04
CA GLU A 14 3.24 -3.41 -8.80
C GLU A 14 2.49 -3.64 -7.51
N VAL A 15 1.55 -4.56 -7.53
CA VAL A 15 0.84 -4.96 -6.34
C VAL A 15 1.10 -6.44 -6.13
N LEU A 16 1.66 -6.77 -4.97
CA LEU A 16 1.96 -8.15 -4.61
C LEU A 16 0.83 -8.72 -3.79
N CYS A 17 0.38 -9.87 -4.19
CA CYS A 17 -0.71 -10.57 -3.52
C CYS A 17 -0.23 -11.94 -3.10
N LEU A 18 -0.39 -12.25 -1.83
CA LEU A 18 -0.02 -13.56 -1.33
C LEU A 18 -1.22 -14.47 -1.39
N LEU A 19 -0.99 -15.70 -1.84
CA LEU A 19 -2.06 -16.68 -1.90
C LEU A 19 -2.43 -17.12 -0.50
N ASP A 20 -3.71 -17.19 -0.24
CA ASP A 20 -4.18 -17.42 1.11
C ASP A 20 -4.16 -18.88 1.53
N GLN A 21 -3.83 -19.80 0.62
CA GLN A 21 -3.72 -21.19 1.04
C GLN A 21 -2.43 -21.50 1.78
N ASP A 22 -1.47 -20.60 1.73
CA ASP A 22 -0.16 -20.84 2.32
C ASP A 22 -0.08 -20.11 3.63
N LEU A 23 -0.29 -20.86 4.73
CA LEU A 23 -0.28 -20.25 6.05
C LEU A 23 1.09 -19.73 6.42
N GLU A 24 2.15 -20.43 6.00
CA GLU A 24 3.49 -19.94 6.28
C GLU A 24 3.73 -18.60 5.64
N ARG A 25 3.24 -18.44 4.43
CA ARG A 25 3.42 -17.18 3.72
C ARG A 25 2.64 -16.07 4.39
N VAL A 26 1.41 -16.37 4.84
CA VAL A 26 0.63 -15.38 5.54
C VAL A 26 1.33 -14.96 6.82
N GLU A 27 1.89 -15.91 7.56
CA GLU A 27 2.60 -15.57 8.77
C GLU A 27 3.82 -14.71 8.49
N ARG A 28 4.54 -15.00 7.42
CA ARG A 28 5.69 -14.19 7.05
C ARG A 28 5.26 -12.78 6.68
N CYS A 29 4.15 -12.68 5.99
CA CYS A 29 3.63 -11.36 5.64
C CYS A 29 3.28 -10.57 6.89
N GLU A 30 2.63 -11.21 7.84
CA GLU A 30 2.28 -10.53 9.08
C GLU A 30 3.53 -10.11 9.85
N LYS A 31 4.54 -10.96 9.88
CA LYS A 31 5.78 -10.61 10.56
C LYS A 31 6.42 -9.41 9.91
N ALA A 32 6.46 -9.41 8.59
CA ALA A 32 7.08 -8.30 7.88
C ALA A 32 6.33 -7.00 8.13
N LEU A 33 5.00 -7.06 8.12
CA LEU A 33 4.21 -5.87 8.42
C LEU A 33 4.48 -5.38 9.84
N ASN A 34 4.53 -6.30 10.79
CA ASN A 34 4.81 -5.91 12.18
C ASN A 34 6.18 -5.28 12.31
N GLN A 35 7.15 -5.82 11.59
CA GLN A 35 8.49 -5.27 11.63
C GLN A 35 8.50 -3.85 11.08
N LYS A 36 7.81 -3.63 9.98
CA LYS A 36 7.72 -2.28 9.43
C LYS A 36 7.02 -1.33 10.39
N LEU A 37 5.98 -1.80 11.06
CA LEU A 37 5.30 -0.97 12.03
C LEU A 37 6.21 -0.58 13.18
N MET A 38 7.02 -1.53 13.65
CA MET A 38 7.95 -1.21 14.71
C MET A 38 8.99 -0.20 14.25
N GLU A 39 9.47 -0.35 13.03
CA GLU A 39 10.40 0.64 12.48
C GLU A 39 9.77 2.01 12.43
N PHE A 40 8.49 2.07 12.04
CA PHE A 40 7.80 3.35 11.99
C PHE A 40 7.68 3.97 13.37
N SER A 41 7.37 3.16 14.36
CA SER A 41 7.18 3.70 15.69
C SER A 41 8.47 4.25 16.28
N GLU A 42 9.60 3.74 15.83
CA GLU A 42 10.88 4.25 16.28
C GLU A 42 11.34 5.49 15.53
N ARG A 43 10.69 5.76 14.41
CA ARG A 43 10.99 6.94 13.63
C ARG A 43 9.90 7.97 13.82
N THR A 44 9.79 8.87 12.88
CA THR A 44 8.80 9.93 12.98
C THR A 44 7.51 9.58 12.27
N GLY A 45 7.13 8.32 12.32
CA GLY A 45 5.87 7.91 11.74
C GLY A 45 4.69 8.43 12.55
N GLN A 46 3.56 8.54 11.89
CA GLN A 46 2.32 8.97 12.52
C GLN A 46 1.31 7.85 12.50
N PHE A 47 0.49 7.83 13.54
CA PHE A 47 -0.58 6.85 13.65
C PHE A 47 -1.92 7.57 13.69
N TYR A 48 -2.89 7.03 13.02
CA TYR A 48 -4.24 7.52 13.05
C TYR A 48 -5.17 6.36 13.37
N ARG A 49 -5.96 6.50 14.40
CA ARG A 49 -6.92 5.46 14.79
C ARG A 49 -8.30 5.87 14.36
N GLY A 50 -8.98 4.97 13.69
CA GLY A 50 -10.33 5.20 13.23
C GLY A 50 -10.44 5.09 11.74
N ASP A 51 -11.67 5.12 11.27
CA ASP A 51 -11.93 5.05 9.85
C ASP A 51 -11.92 6.45 9.27
N LEU A 52 -11.48 6.53 8.02
CA LEU A 52 -11.61 7.75 7.26
C LEU A 52 -12.82 7.61 6.37
N HIS A 53 -13.72 8.58 6.46
CA HIS A 53 -14.96 8.53 5.72
C HIS A 53 -14.90 9.42 4.50
N ARG A 54 -15.90 9.29 3.66
CA ARG A 54 -15.98 10.05 2.45
C ARG A 54 -15.83 11.54 2.73
N GLY A 55 -14.99 12.18 1.95
CA GLY A 55 -14.73 13.60 2.11
C GLY A 55 -13.65 13.95 3.10
N GLU A 56 -13.19 12.97 3.87
CA GLU A 56 -12.12 13.22 4.82
C GLU A 56 -10.77 12.97 4.18
N SER A 57 -9.77 13.69 4.66
CA SER A 57 -8.43 13.50 4.14
C SER A 57 -7.42 13.70 5.26
N ILE A 58 -6.31 12.98 5.14
CA ILE A 58 -5.22 13.08 6.09
C ILE A 58 -3.93 13.27 5.30
N GLU A 59 -3.07 14.13 5.81
CA GLU A 59 -1.75 14.32 5.24
C GLU A 59 -0.71 14.14 6.32
N SER A 60 0.42 13.57 5.93
CA SER A 60 1.52 13.35 6.86
C SER A 60 2.81 13.79 6.22
N GLU A 61 3.65 14.44 7.01
CA GLU A 61 4.99 14.81 6.56
C GLU A 61 5.95 13.64 6.64
N ALA A 62 5.50 12.52 7.17
CA ALA A 62 6.31 11.33 7.32
C ALA A 62 5.49 10.15 6.80
N SER A 63 5.76 8.97 7.29
CA SER A 63 4.90 7.83 7.00
C SER A 63 3.69 7.86 7.91
N ILE A 64 2.62 7.17 7.49
CA ILE A 64 1.42 7.13 8.31
C ILE A 64 0.87 5.71 8.33
N VAL A 65 0.42 5.32 9.51
CA VAL A 65 -0.26 4.05 9.74
C VAL A 65 -1.69 4.37 10.15
N ILE A 66 -2.64 3.86 9.40
CA ILE A 66 -4.05 4.05 9.70
C ILE A 66 -4.59 2.76 10.28
N ILE A 67 -5.04 2.83 11.53
CA ILE A 67 -5.61 1.69 12.21
C ILE A 67 -7.11 1.77 12.05
N GLY A 68 -7.59 1.27 10.93
CA GLY A 68 -8.97 1.38 10.53
C GLY A 68 -9.08 1.26 9.03
N ASP A 69 -10.23 1.64 8.50
CA ASP A 69 -10.49 1.57 7.07
C ASP A 69 -10.39 2.95 6.45
N VAL A 70 -9.96 2.96 5.20
CA VAL A 70 -10.02 4.18 4.38
C VAL A 70 -11.17 3.98 3.42
N ARG A 71 -12.27 4.67 3.68
CA ARG A 71 -13.51 4.44 2.96
C ARG A 71 -13.49 5.11 1.61
N HIS A 72 -14.41 4.69 0.78
CA HIS A 72 -14.60 5.27 -0.54
C HIS A 72 -14.76 6.78 -0.43
N GLY A 73 -13.97 7.52 -1.19
CA GLY A 73 -14.04 8.97 -1.16
C GLY A 73 -13.14 9.63 -0.13
N ALA A 74 -12.43 8.84 0.68
CA ALA A 74 -11.45 9.39 1.59
C ALA A 74 -10.08 9.43 0.91
N ARG A 75 -9.19 10.26 1.43
CA ARG A 75 -7.87 10.43 0.86
C ARG A 75 -6.80 10.39 1.93
N VAL A 76 -5.68 9.81 1.59
CA VAL A 76 -4.51 9.80 2.47
C VAL A 76 -3.30 10.20 1.63
N ALA A 77 -2.51 11.10 2.17
CA ALA A 77 -1.26 11.50 1.52
C ALA A 77 -0.15 11.51 2.54
N ALA A 78 1.02 11.06 2.14
CA ALA A 78 2.16 11.03 3.03
C ALA A 78 3.43 11.19 2.23
N LYS A 79 4.41 11.85 2.84
CA LYS A 79 5.72 11.95 2.20
C LYS A 79 6.46 10.62 2.25
N GLY A 80 6.13 9.79 3.23
CA GLY A 80 6.70 8.46 3.33
C GLY A 80 5.71 7.41 2.88
N ASN A 81 5.66 6.33 3.63
CA ASN A 81 4.82 5.18 3.32
C ASN A 81 3.42 5.34 3.89
N ILE A 82 2.48 4.61 3.32
CA ILE A 82 1.12 4.57 3.84
C ILE A 82 0.78 3.12 4.14
N ILE A 83 0.39 2.85 5.37
CA ILE A 83 -0.02 1.51 5.77
C ILE A 83 -1.42 1.59 6.35
N VAL A 84 -2.33 0.82 5.79
CA VAL A 84 -3.71 0.78 6.22
C VAL A 84 -3.97 -0.58 6.86
N LEU A 85 -4.18 -0.57 8.17
CA LEU A 85 -4.51 -1.81 8.88
C LEU A 85 -6.00 -2.01 8.84
N GLY A 86 -6.48 -2.22 7.64
CA GLY A 86 -7.88 -2.37 7.35
C GLY A 86 -8.07 -2.37 5.85
N GLU A 87 -9.26 -1.97 5.44
CA GLU A 87 -9.64 -1.99 4.04
C GLU A 87 -9.35 -0.63 3.41
N LEU A 88 -8.63 -0.66 2.30
CA LEU A 88 -8.34 0.57 1.57
C LEU A 88 -9.28 0.65 0.38
N ARG A 89 -10.25 1.56 0.47
CA ARG A 89 -11.21 1.78 -0.61
C ARG A 89 -11.11 3.17 -1.21
N GLY A 90 -10.33 4.04 -0.60
CA GLY A 90 -10.22 5.39 -1.09
C GLY A 90 -9.01 5.60 -1.97
N SER A 91 -8.47 6.80 -1.92
CA SER A 91 -7.31 7.17 -2.72
C SER A 91 -6.13 7.43 -1.81
N VAL A 92 -4.96 7.01 -2.23
CA VAL A 92 -3.75 7.21 -1.45
C VAL A 92 -2.65 7.76 -2.33
N HIS A 93 -1.80 8.59 -1.73
CA HIS A 93 -0.64 9.16 -2.42
C HIS A 93 0.55 9.09 -1.47
N ALA A 94 1.41 8.12 -1.68
CA ALA A 94 2.62 7.96 -0.89
C ALA A 94 3.79 8.60 -1.62
N GLY A 95 4.84 8.92 -0.87
CA GLY A 95 6.00 9.53 -1.46
C GLY A 95 5.70 10.86 -2.12
N VAL A 96 4.91 11.69 -1.46
CA VAL A 96 4.40 12.91 -2.08
C VAL A 96 5.51 13.81 -2.58
N SER A 97 6.64 13.81 -1.90
CA SER A 97 7.76 14.68 -2.28
C SER A 97 8.62 14.09 -3.40
N GLY A 98 8.21 12.97 -3.98
CA GLY A 98 8.94 12.40 -5.09
C GLY A 98 9.67 11.11 -4.76
N ASN A 99 9.41 10.55 -3.59
CA ASN A 99 10.09 9.33 -3.16
C ASN A 99 9.44 8.11 -3.79
N ARG A 100 10.08 7.56 -4.81
CA ARG A 100 9.56 6.37 -5.47
C ARG A 100 9.81 5.09 -4.69
N GLU A 101 10.55 5.18 -3.60
CA GLU A 101 10.76 4.02 -2.73
C GLU A 101 9.60 3.82 -1.76
N ALA A 102 8.69 4.77 -1.68
CA ALA A 102 7.56 4.65 -0.78
C ALA A 102 6.63 3.53 -1.22
N VAL A 103 5.93 2.96 -0.26
CA VAL A 103 5.01 1.87 -0.54
C VAL A 103 3.67 2.16 0.09
N VAL A 104 2.67 1.47 -0.42
CA VAL A 104 1.32 1.51 0.13
C VAL A 104 0.94 0.07 0.49
N ALA A 105 0.57 -0.15 1.72
CA ALA A 105 0.17 -1.48 2.16
C ALA A 105 -1.22 -1.41 2.77
N ALA A 106 -1.98 -2.48 2.63
CA ALA A 106 -3.30 -2.57 3.21
C ALA A 106 -3.62 -4.03 3.48
N MET A 107 -4.47 -4.24 4.48
CA MET A 107 -4.92 -5.59 4.77
C MET A 107 -5.90 -6.08 3.72
N GLU A 108 -6.63 -5.15 3.12
CA GLU A 108 -7.48 -5.45 1.97
C GLU A 108 -7.41 -4.29 1.00
N MET A 109 -7.09 -4.59 -0.25
CA MET A 109 -6.74 -3.55 -1.21
C MET A 109 -7.84 -3.45 -2.26
N VAL A 110 -8.69 -2.42 -2.13
CA VAL A 110 -9.77 -2.15 -3.09
C VAL A 110 -9.74 -0.66 -3.45
N PRO A 111 -8.61 -0.14 -3.90
CA PRO A 111 -8.46 1.32 -3.99
C PRO A 111 -9.14 1.90 -5.21
N LEU A 112 -9.47 3.19 -5.11
CA LEU A 112 -9.83 3.96 -6.28
C LEU A 112 -8.59 4.35 -7.04
N GLN A 113 -7.57 4.76 -6.31
CA GLN A 113 -6.34 5.24 -6.93
C GLN A 113 -5.19 5.02 -5.97
N ILE A 114 -4.10 4.56 -6.50
CA ILE A 114 -2.84 4.51 -5.77
C ILE A 114 -1.85 5.37 -6.53
N ARG A 115 -1.24 6.29 -5.81
CA ARG A 115 -0.19 7.11 -6.39
C ARG A 115 1.05 7.00 -5.51
N ILE A 116 2.18 6.78 -6.13
CA ILE A 116 3.47 6.76 -5.44
C ILE A 116 4.38 7.69 -6.20
N ALA A 117 4.79 8.75 -5.51
CA ALA A 117 5.59 9.81 -6.13
C ALA A 117 4.85 10.36 -7.35
N ASP A 118 5.41 10.18 -8.53
CA ASP A 118 4.80 10.68 -9.76
C ASP A 118 4.11 9.59 -10.56
N ILE A 119 4.02 8.39 -10.03
CA ILE A 119 3.39 7.26 -10.72
C ILE A 119 2.02 7.03 -10.10
N SER A 120 1.01 6.92 -10.92
CA SER A 120 -0.33 6.70 -10.41
C SER A 120 -1.06 5.65 -11.22
N CYS A 121 -1.99 5.01 -10.56
CA CYS A 121 -2.83 4.00 -11.19
C CYS A 121 -4.25 4.18 -10.69
N HIS A 122 -5.16 4.31 -11.63
CA HIS A 122 -6.59 4.46 -11.35
C HIS A 122 -7.28 3.13 -11.56
N TYR A 123 -8.19 2.80 -10.64
CA TYR A 123 -8.88 1.52 -10.68
C TYR A 123 -10.38 1.68 -10.89
N GLY A 124 -10.79 2.82 -11.45
CA GLY A 124 -12.19 3.05 -11.75
C GLY A 124 -12.90 3.80 -10.64
N ASP A 125 -14.15 4.12 -10.90
CA ASP A 125 -14.91 4.97 -9.98
C ASP A 125 -15.33 4.23 -8.72
N LYS A 126 -15.40 2.93 -8.78
CA LYS A 126 -15.83 2.13 -7.63
C LYS A 126 -14.66 1.40 -6.99
N GLY A 127 -13.48 1.57 -7.55
CA GLY A 127 -12.34 0.83 -7.09
C GLY A 127 -12.29 -0.56 -7.67
N LYS A 128 -11.21 -1.24 -7.39
CA LYS A 128 -11.02 -2.59 -7.89
C LYS A 128 -10.36 -3.42 -6.80
N LYS A 129 -10.93 -4.57 -6.52
CA LYS A 129 -10.31 -5.47 -5.57
C LYS A 129 -9.12 -6.13 -6.25
N LEU A 130 -7.93 -5.88 -5.72
CA LEU A 130 -6.70 -6.33 -6.36
C LEU A 130 -6.30 -7.72 -5.95
N GLY A 131 -6.91 -8.27 -4.92
CA GLY A 131 -6.60 -9.60 -4.47
C GLY A 131 -7.18 -9.83 -3.11
N LYS A 132 -6.83 -10.95 -2.52
CA LYS A 132 -7.29 -11.29 -1.19
C LYS A 132 -6.16 -11.09 -0.19
N GLY A 133 -6.50 -10.57 0.97
CA GLY A 133 -5.55 -10.47 2.05
C GLY A 133 -4.59 -9.32 1.91
N PRO A 134 -3.56 -9.31 2.71
CA PRO A 134 -2.61 -8.19 2.71
C PRO A 134 -1.86 -8.06 1.40
N MET A 135 -1.69 -6.80 0.99
CA MET A 135 -0.99 -6.51 -0.25
C MET A 135 -0.13 -5.28 -0.07
N ILE A 136 0.91 -5.21 -0.86
CA ILE A 136 1.81 -4.05 -0.88
C ILE A 136 1.96 -3.60 -2.31
N ALA A 137 1.77 -2.30 -2.51
CA ALA A 137 1.96 -1.66 -3.81
C ALA A 137 3.26 -0.87 -3.79
N SER A 138 4.03 -1.03 -4.83
CA SER A 138 5.31 -0.32 -4.94
C SER A 138 5.56 0.02 -6.39
N VAL A 139 6.46 0.99 -6.59
CA VAL A 139 6.85 1.35 -7.93
C VAL A 139 7.95 0.42 -8.41
N GLU A 140 7.79 -0.08 -9.60
CA GLU A 140 8.81 -0.90 -10.20
C GLU A 140 9.92 0.00 -10.73
N HIS A 141 11.14 -0.35 -10.40
CA HIS A 141 12.29 0.36 -10.93
C HIS A 141 12.69 -0.30 -12.23
N CYS A 142 12.36 0.33 -13.30
CA CYS A 142 12.58 -0.22 -14.63
C CYS A 142 13.90 0.30 -15.15
N SER A 143 14.96 -0.05 -14.54
CA SER A 143 16.26 0.37 -15.04
C SER A 143 16.84 -0.64 -15.98
N UNK A 144 16.39 -1.58 -15.79
CA UNK A 144 17.03 -2.36 -16.63
C UNK A 144 16.17 -3.37 -16.84
N UNK A 145 15.96 -3.43 -17.18
CA UNK A 145 15.36 -4.41 -17.40
C UNK A 145 14.41 -4.62 -16.55
N UNK A 146 13.88 -4.68 -16.78
CA UNK A 146 13.09 -4.90 -16.16
C UNK A 146 13.07 -5.73 -15.27
N UNK A 147 13.59 -5.67 -14.86
CA UNK A 147 13.55 -6.38 -14.07
C UNK A 147 12.71 -6.01 -13.27
N TRP A 148 11.78 -6.62 -13.16
CA TRP A 148 10.69 -6.43 -12.26
C TRP A 148 11.14 -6.81 -10.87
N LYS A 149 11.20 -5.84 -10.06
CA LYS A 149 11.53 -6.09 -8.67
C LYS A 149 10.28 -6.16 -7.86
N TYR A 150 10.11 -7.26 -7.16
CA TYR A 150 8.95 -7.43 -6.30
C TYR A 150 9.32 -7.08 -4.88
N LEU A 151 8.44 -6.32 -4.25
CA LEU A 151 8.59 -6.09 -2.84
C LEU A 151 8.06 -7.32 -2.12
N ARG A 152 8.93 -8.10 -1.58
CA ARG A 152 8.53 -9.33 -0.93
C ARG A 152 8.48 -9.14 0.57
N ILE A 153 7.46 -9.65 1.11
CA ILE A 153 7.28 -9.61 2.56
C ILE A 153 7.54 -10.97 3.15
#